data_346f25b4276018e29e611badcc42d97e
#
_entry.id   346f25b4276018e29e611badcc42d97e
#
_cell.length_a   1.000
_cell.length_b   1.000
_cell.length_c   1.000
_cell.angle_alpha   90.00
_cell.angle_beta   90.00
_cell.angle_gamma   90.00
#
_symmetry.space_group_name_H-M   'P 1'
#
loop_
_entity.id
_entity.type
_entity.pdbx_description
1 polymer ?
#
loop_
_entity_poly.entity_id
_entity_poly.type
_entity_poly.pdbx_seq_one_letter_code
_entity_poly.pdbx_strand_id
1 'polypeptide(L)'
;MPTLVAQPTRIQAAGTKPKLIDEYIGRVNSKTLSVSVAHMRSPQGWEEPGQAPEFEEFTLVLKGTLRLRYKGGEMDVTAGQAVIAHAGEWVKYSTPAEGGAEYIAVCLPAFSMETVHRDA
;
A
#
# COMPACT_ATOMS: atom_id res chain seq x y z
N MET A 1 -5.28 1.08 28.67
CA MET A 1 -3.82 0.98 28.55
C MET A 1 -3.42 0.74 27.09
N PRO A 2 -2.25 1.19 26.69
CA PRO A 2 -1.81 0.99 25.29
C PRO A 2 -1.59 -0.50 24.96
N THR A 3 -1.74 -0.83 23.70
CA THR A 3 -1.48 -2.18 23.20
C THR A 3 -0.19 -2.18 22.40
N LEU A 4 0.78 -3.01 22.80
CA LEU A 4 2.00 -3.20 22.05
C LEU A 4 1.77 -4.20 20.92
N VAL A 5 2.15 -3.81 19.71
CA VAL A 5 2.21 -4.73 18.56
C VAL A 5 3.67 -5.06 18.35
N ALA A 6 4.10 -6.22 18.83
CA ALA A 6 5.53 -6.58 18.87
C ALA A 6 6.06 -7.01 17.51
N GLN A 7 5.22 -7.59 16.65
CA GLN A 7 5.62 -8.12 15.35
C GLN A 7 4.51 -7.96 14.34
N PRO A 8 4.84 -7.84 13.05
CA PRO A 8 3.83 -7.84 11.99
C PRO A 8 3.44 -9.27 11.59
N THR A 9 2.39 -9.35 10.77
CA THR A 9 2.07 -10.56 10.01
C THR A 9 2.42 -10.29 8.54
N ARG A 10 3.15 -11.21 7.92
CA ARG A 10 3.45 -11.14 6.49
C ARG A 10 2.18 -11.48 5.70
N ILE A 11 1.74 -10.52 4.88
CA ILE A 11 0.56 -10.66 4.02
C ILE A 11 1.02 -10.98 2.60
N GLN A 12 0.29 -11.87 1.91
CA GLN A 12 0.57 -12.16 0.52
C GLN A 12 0.24 -10.94 -0.35
N ALA A 13 1.21 -10.54 -1.17
CA ALA A 13 1.05 -9.39 -2.06
C ALA A 13 0.49 -9.81 -3.41
N ALA A 14 -0.23 -8.89 -4.06
CA ALA A 14 -0.58 -8.99 -5.46
C ALA A 14 0.56 -8.41 -6.30
N GLY A 15 0.57 -8.73 -7.61
CA GLY A 15 1.48 -8.09 -8.54
C GLY A 15 2.44 -9.06 -9.22
N THR A 16 3.28 -8.49 -10.07
CA THR A 16 4.10 -9.24 -11.03
C THR A 16 5.41 -9.78 -10.47
N LYS A 17 5.85 -9.26 -9.33
CA LYS A 17 7.12 -9.65 -8.69
C LYS A 17 6.93 -9.77 -7.19
N PRO A 18 7.84 -10.47 -6.49
CA PRO A 18 7.73 -10.62 -5.05
C PRO A 18 7.82 -9.28 -4.32
N LYS A 19 6.75 -8.90 -3.67
CA LYS A 19 6.66 -7.73 -2.81
C LYS A 19 6.44 -8.21 -1.39
N LEU A 20 7.06 -7.53 -0.43
CA LEU A 20 6.92 -7.86 0.98
C LEU A 20 5.96 -6.89 1.64
N ILE A 21 4.90 -7.42 2.25
CA ILE A 21 3.93 -6.63 3.02
C ILE A 21 3.93 -7.13 4.44
N ASP A 22 4.32 -6.28 5.37
CA ASP A 22 4.29 -6.56 6.80
C ASP A 22 3.20 -5.70 7.45
N GLU A 23 2.05 -6.31 7.72
CA GLU A 23 0.95 -5.62 8.39
C GLU A 23 1.20 -5.61 9.88
N TYR A 24 1.35 -4.41 10.44
CA TYR A 24 1.51 -4.23 11.88
C TYR A 24 0.15 -4.07 12.55
N ILE A 25 -0.68 -3.20 12.01
CA ILE A 25 -2.02 -2.90 12.53
C ILE A 25 -3.00 -3.15 11.40
N GLY A 26 -4.07 -3.88 11.69
CA GLY A 26 -5.08 -4.19 10.70
C GLY A 26 -5.89 -5.41 11.04
N ARG A 27 -6.66 -5.89 10.08
CA ARG A 27 -7.63 -6.97 10.29
C ARG A 27 -6.96 -8.29 10.64
N VAL A 28 -5.77 -8.54 10.13
CA VAL A 28 -5.08 -9.84 10.33
C VAL A 28 -4.24 -9.81 11.60
N ASN A 29 -3.32 -8.87 11.73
CA ASN A 29 -2.33 -8.90 12.82
C ASN A 29 -2.88 -8.46 14.16
N SER A 30 -3.66 -7.39 14.21
CA SER A 30 -4.15 -6.82 15.47
C SER A 30 -5.67 -6.85 15.61
N LYS A 31 -6.39 -7.39 14.61
CA LYS A 31 -7.86 -7.42 14.58
C LYS A 31 -8.48 -6.03 14.63
N THR A 32 -7.80 -5.04 14.04
CA THR A 32 -8.26 -3.66 13.98
C THR A 32 -9.01 -3.43 12.69
N LEU A 33 -10.22 -2.90 12.76
CA LEU A 33 -11.08 -2.68 11.60
C LEU A 33 -11.05 -1.23 11.11
N SER A 34 -10.69 -0.29 11.97
CA SER A 34 -10.77 1.15 11.65
C SER A 34 -9.60 1.65 10.82
N VAL A 35 -8.46 0.98 10.90
CA VAL A 35 -7.24 1.43 10.24
C VAL A 35 -6.31 0.25 10.03
N SER A 36 -5.52 0.28 8.94
CA SER A 36 -4.40 -0.64 8.79
C SER A 36 -3.13 0.15 8.54
N VAL A 37 -2.01 -0.37 9.05
CA VAL A 37 -0.66 0.19 8.88
C VAL A 37 0.25 -0.94 8.47
N ALA A 38 0.84 -0.84 7.30
CA ALA A 38 1.72 -1.87 6.76
C ALA A 38 3.02 -1.27 6.25
N HIS A 39 4.10 -2.00 6.49
CA HIS A 39 5.42 -1.68 5.95
C HIS A 39 5.61 -2.51 4.68
N MET A 40 5.89 -1.84 3.58
CA MET A 40 5.96 -2.48 2.27
C MET A 40 7.32 -2.28 1.63
N ARG A 41 7.83 -3.34 0.97
CA ARG A 41 9.04 -3.31 0.16
C ARG A 41 8.72 -3.92 -1.18
N SER A 42 8.83 -3.12 -2.23
CA SER A 42 8.54 -3.54 -3.60
C SER A 42 9.81 -3.49 -4.43
N PRO A 43 10.17 -4.58 -5.13
CA PRO A 43 11.38 -4.59 -5.93
C PRO A 43 11.20 -3.78 -7.20
N GLN A 44 12.32 -3.48 -7.88
CA GLN A 44 12.27 -2.85 -9.18
C GLN A 44 11.44 -3.68 -10.16
N GLY A 45 10.56 -3.01 -10.89
CA GLY A 45 9.74 -3.65 -11.90
C GLY A 45 8.45 -4.30 -11.38
N TRP A 46 8.16 -4.16 -10.09
CA TRP A 46 6.89 -4.62 -9.54
C TRP A 46 5.74 -3.71 -10.01
N GLU A 47 4.62 -4.33 -10.33
CA GLU A 47 3.37 -3.60 -10.51
C GLU A 47 2.20 -4.50 -10.13
N GLU A 48 1.15 -3.91 -9.62
CA GLU A 48 -0.08 -4.60 -9.27
C GLU A 48 -1.23 -4.17 -10.20
N PRO A 49 -2.35 -4.92 -10.20
CA PRO A 49 -3.54 -4.48 -10.94
C PRO A 49 -4.02 -3.14 -10.40
N GLY A 50 -4.66 -2.34 -11.26
CA GLY A 50 -5.35 -1.15 -10.82
C GLY A 50 -6.47 -1.49 -9.84
N GLN A 51 -6.86 -0.54 -9.02
CA GLN A 51 -7.88 -0.74 -7.99
C GLN A 51 -8.65 0.55 -7.72
N ALA A 52 -9.90 0.41 -7.29
CA ALA A 52 -10.73 1.55 -6.86
C ALA A 52 -11.26 1.23 -5.46
N PRO A 53 -10.43 1.37 -4.42
CA PRO A 53 -10.78 0.92 -3.08
C PRO A 53 -11.87 1.75 -2.43
N GLU A 54 -12.60 1.13 -1.49
CA GLU A 54 -13.56 1.85 -0.64
C GLU A 54 -12.87 2.58 0.52
N PHE A 55 -11.59 2.32 0.75
CA PHE A 55 -10.82 2.99 1.80
C PHE A 55 -9.97 4.12 1.23
N GLU A 56 -9.62 5.08 2.09
CA GLU A 56 -8.57 6.03 1.79
C GLU A 56 -7.22 5.39 2.05
N GLU A 57 -6.24 5.69 1.23
CA GLU A 57 -4.89 5.13 1.42
C GLU A 57 -3.88 6.27 1.47
N PHE A 58 -3.12 6.30 2.58
CA PHE A 58 -2.05 7.28 2.80
C PHE A 58 -0.74 6.53 2.74
N THR A 59 0.14 6.94 1.83
CA THR A 59 1.43 6.26 1.65
C THR A 59 2.57 7.23 1.89
N LEU A 60 3.47 6.87 2.81
CA LEU A 60 4.69 7.61 3.08
C LEU A 60 5.87 6.82 2.53
N VAL A 61 6.58 7.38 1.55
CA VAL A 61 7.73 6.71 0.95
C VAL A 61 8.99 6.97 1.80
N LEU A 62 9.65 5.89 2.19
CA LEU A 62 10.86 5.93 3.02
C LEU A 62 12.12 5.86 2.18
N LYS A 63 12.11 5.06 1.10
CA LYS A 63 13.23 4.89 0.18
C LYS A 63 12.71 4.64 -1.22
N GLY A 64 13.46 5.08 -2.23
CA GLY A 64 13.16 4.81 -3.61
C GLY A 64 12.01 5.65 -4.17
N THR A 65 11.33 5.12 -5.17
CA THR A 65 10.29 5.83 -5.91
C THR A 65 9.10 4.92 -6.13
N LEU A 66 7.94 5.37 -5.68
CA LEU A 66 6.66 4.71 -5.91
C LEU A 66 5.92 5.50 -7.00
N ARG A 67 5.47 4.81 -8.03
CA ARG A 67 4.70 5.43 -9.11
C ARG A 67 3.23 5.09 -8.96
N LEU A 68 2.38 6.11 -9.06
CA LEU A 68 0.93 5.96 -9.13
C LEU A 68 0.44 6.42 -10.49
N ARG A 69 -0.37 5.56 -11.13
CA ARG A 69 -1.19 6.00 -12.25
C ARG A 69 -2.60 6.22 -11.75
N TYR A 70 -3.24 7.26 -12.27
CA TYR A 70 -4.61 7.60 -11.90
C TYR A 70 -5.32 8.14 -13.14
N LYS A 71 -6.61 8.39 -13.04
CA LYS A 71 -7.36 8.94 -14.14
C LYS A 71 -6.85 10.35 -14.45
N GLY A 72 -6.23 10.51 -15.60
CA GLY A 72 -5.69 11.80 -16.04
C GLY A 72 -4.19 11.93 -15.98
N GLY A 73 -3.45 10.95 -15.42
CA GLY A 73 -2.00 11.04 -15.40
C GLY A 73 -1.29 10.04 -14.51
N GLU A 74 -0.05 10.37 -14.18
CA GLU A 74 0.73 9.60 -13.23
C GLU A 74 1.62 10.52 -12.41
N MET A 75 2.05 10.06 -11.26
CA MET A 75 2.99 10.79 -10.41
C MET A 75 4.00 9.84 -9.79
N ASP A 76 5.18 10.35 -9.51
CA ASP A 76 6.20 9.65 -8.76
C ASP A 76 6.30 10.27 -7.37
N VAL A 77 6.29 9.40 -6.36
CA VAL A 77 6.43 9.79 -4.95
C VAL A 77 7.79 9.26 -4.49
N THR A 78 8.67 10.15 -4.07
CA THR A 78 10.03 9.78 -3.68
C THR A 78 10.21 9.84 -2.18
N ALA A 79 11.37 9.37 -1.70
CA ALA A 79 11.67 9.32 -0.27
C ALA A 79 11.40 10.66 0.42
N GLY A 80 10.68 10.61 1.54
CA GLY A 80 10.29 11.81 2.29
C GLY A 80 9.02 12.47 1.83
N GLN A 81 8.38 11.92 0.79
CA GLN A 81 7.09 12.41 0.29
C GLN A 81 5.97 11.45 0.64
N ALA A 82 4.74 11.94 0.61
CA ALA A 82 3.56 11.14 0.85
C ALA A 82 2.51 11.40 -0.22
N VAL A 83 1.61 10.45 -0.41
CA VAL A 83 0.50 10.58 -1.35
C VAL A 83 -0.79 10.12 -0.67
N ILE A 84 -1.89 10.76 -1.02
CA ILE A 84 -3.23 10.38 -0.58
C ILE A 84 -4.01 9.90 -1.81
N ALA A 85 -4.43 8.63 -1.78
CA ALA A 85 -5.36 8.09 -2.75
C ALA A 85 -6.74 8.07 -2.10
N HIS A 86 -7.67 8.83 -2.67
CA HIS A 86 -8.99 9.00 -2.07
C HIS A 86 -9.89 7.79 -2.37
N ALA A 87 -10.78 7.47 -1.41
CA ALA A 87 -11.73 6.37 -1.54
C ALA A 87 -12.52 6.47 -2.86
N GLY A 88 -12.66 5.35 -3.55
CA GLY A 88 -13.39 5.27 -4.81
C GLY A 88 -12.60 5.70 -6.04
N GLU A 89 -11.43 6.27 -5.87
CA GLU A 89 -10.57 6.71 -6.95
C GLU A 89 -9.77 5.54 -7.51
N TRP A 90 -9.74 5.40 -8.84
CA TRP A 90 -8.94 4.34 -9.47
C TRP A 90 -7.46 4.73 -9.44
N VAL A 91 -6.60 3.84 -8.95
CA VAL A 91 -5.15 4.02 -8.91
C VAL A 91 -4.46 2.71 -9.24
N LYS A 92 -3.25 2.82 -9.80
CA LYS A 92 -2.39 1.66 -10.04
C LYS A 92 -0.98 1.99 -9.56
N TYR A 93 -0.48 1.15 -8.65
CA TYR A 93 0.85 1.32 -8.06
C TYR A 93 1.89 0.49 -8.77
N SER A 94 3.09 1.04 -8.93
CA SER A 94 4.24 0.33 -9.49
C SER A 94 5.55 0.91 -8.97
N THR A 95 6.63 0.13 -9.10
CA THR A 95 7.97 0.57 -8.72
C THR A 95 8.95 0.29 -9.85
N PRO A 96 8.84 1.03 -10.99
CA PRO A 96 9.66 0.76 -12.16
C PRO A 96 11.12 1.19 -12.01
N ALA A 97 11.42 2.11 -11.10
CA ALA A 97 12.75 2.66 -10.95
C ALA A 97 13.72 1.68 -10.27
N GLU A 98 15.00 1.84 -10.56
CA GLU A 98 16.06 1.06 -9.96
C GLU A 98 15.98 1.10 -8.43
N GLY A 99 16.11 -0.07 -7.79
CA GLY A 99 16.03 -0.19 -6.34
C GLY A 99 14.61 -0.31 -5.78
N GLY A 100 13.58 -0.12 -6.61
CA GLY A 100 12.21 -0.22 -6.16
C GLY A 100 11.83 0.85 -5.15
N ALA A 101 11.03 0.47 -4.14
CA ALA A 101 10.60 1.40 -3.09
C ALA A 101 10.32 0.70 -1.78
N GLU A 102 10.48 1.44 -0.70
CA GLU A 102 10.09 1.04 0.65
C GLU A 102 9.19 2.14 1.21
N TYR A 103 8.03 1.75 1.75
CA TYR A 103 7.04 2.72 2.18
C TYR A 103 6.10 2.16 3.25
N ILE A 104 5.42 3.08 3.94
CA ILE A 104 4.37 2.76 4.90
C ILE A 104 3.04 3.11 4.25
N ALA A 105 2.11 2.16 4.24
CA ALA A 105 0.76 2.38 3.71
C ALA A 105 -0.25 2.30 4.85
N VAL A 106 -1.11 3.31 4.93
CA VAL A 106 -2.18 3.41 5.93
C VAL A 106 -3.50 3.43 5.20
N CYS A 107 -4.38 2.48 5.51
CA CYS A 107 -5.72 2.42 4.93
C CYS A 107 -6.78 2.74 6.00
N LEU A 108 -7.77 3.53 5.62
CA LEU A 108 -8.84 3.99 6.51
C LEU A 108 -10.20 3.85 5.80
N PRO A 109 -11.07 2.92 6.20
CA PRO A 109 -10.87 1.84 7.17
C PRO A 109 -9.79 0.83 6.74
N ALA A 110 -9.50 -0.14 7.61
CA ALA A 110 -8.43 -1.10 7.38
C ALA A 110 -8.58 -1.84 6.04
N PHE A 111 -7.44 -2.11 5.40
CA PHE A 111 -7.39 -2.88 4.17
C PHE A 111 -8.16 -4.20 4.31
N SER A 112 -8.93 -4.55 3.27
CA SER A 112 -9.51 -5.88 3.13
C SER A 112 -9.59 -6.24 1.64
N MET A 113 -9.54 -7.55 1.35
CA MET A 113 -9.69 -8.05 -0.01
C MET A 113 -11.09 -7.77 -0.58
N GLU A 114 -12.09 -7.64 0.29
CA GLU A 114 -13.46 -7.39 -0.11
C GLU A 114 -13.69 -5.96 -0.57
N THR A 115 -12.89 -4.99 -0.09
CA THR A 115 -13.10 -3.58 -0.34
C THR A 115 -12.06 -2.94 -1.25
N VAL A 116 -11.00 -3.66 -1.63
CA VAL A 116 -9.93 -3.11 -2.47
C VAL A 116 -10.33 -2.97 -3.94
N HIS A 117 -11.22 -3.80 -4.44
CA HIS A 117 -11.77 -3.77 -5.81
C HIS A 117 -10.69 -3.68 -6.89
N ARG A 118 -9.86 -4.71 -6.94
CA ARG A 118 -8.82 -4.82 -7.97
C ARG A 118 -9.43 -5.16 -9.32
N ASP A 119 -8.82 -4.62 -10.39
CA ASP A 119 -9.17 -4.96 -11.75
C ASP A 119 -8.96 -6.46 -11.99
N ALA A 120 -9.76 -7.01 -12.89
CA ALA A 120 -9.70 -8.43 -13.25
C ALA A 120 -8.41 -8.78 -14.01
#